data_233e5fcdff4d54ac6f43b3d7b4e820a5
#
_entry.id   233e5fcdff4d54ac6f43b3d7b4e820a5
#
_cell.length_a   1.000
_cell.length_b   1.000
_cell.length_c   1.000
_cell.angle_alpha   90.00
_cell.angle_beta   90.00
_cell.angle_gamma   90.00
#
_symmetry.space_group_name_H-M   'P 1'
#
loop_
_entity.id
_entity.type
_entity.pdbx_description
1 polymer ?
#
loop_
_entity_poly.entity_id
_entity_poly.type
_entity_poly.pdbx_seq_one_letter_code
_entity_poly.pdbx_strand_id
1 'polypeptide(L)'
;MLLLRNLLYWLLLCLITPPMFLLFIPASLFHNGAGKMGRIWALTLVWMLKHIIGLNYRVIGRDNIPANPAIICSKHQSGWETLALQEIFPLHVYVAKKELFKLPFFGWGLKLTKAIGIDRSNTAQANQQLMEQGLARKNDGLWITIFPEGTRIPPGQKGRYRLGGARMAKMFEMDMVPVALNSGEFWPRNSFMKYPGEVTVVIGEPIKHDSGEPGELMARCEAWIENQQKQISGVGPCIAGGAHAKGV
;
A
#
# COMPACT_ATOMS: atom_id res chain seq x y z
N MET A 1 -9.27 24.09 -13.99
CA MET A 1 -8.04 23.34 -14.41
C MET A 1 -7.85 22.04 -13.62
N LEU A 2 -7.91 22.02 -12.28
CA LEU A 2 -7.68 20.81 -11.48
C LEU A 2 -8.75 19.72 -11.73
N LEU A 3 -10.03 20.10 -11.80
CA LEU A 3 -11.12 19.15 -12.12
C LEU A 3 -10.90 18.46 -13.47
N LEU A 4 -10.54 19.19 -14.51
CA LEU A 4 -10.26 18.61 -15.84
C LEU A 4 -9.09 17.60 -15.79
N ARG A 5 -8.03 17.88 -15.04
CA ARG A 5 -6.90 16.95 -14.84
C ARG A 5 -7.38 15.67 -14.15
N ASN A 6 -8.24 15.79 -13.14
CA ASN A 6 -8.81 14.65 -12.43
C ASN A 6 -9.75 13.83 -13.33
N LEU A 7 -10.60 14.48 -14.13
CA LEU A 7 -11.45 13.82 -15.11
C LEU A 7 -10.60 13.05 -16.15
N LEU A 8 -9.55 13.68 -16.69
CA LEU A 8 -8.62 13.04 -17.61
C LEU A 8 -7.92 11.83 -16.96
N TYR A 9 -7.46 11.96 -15.74
CA TYR A 9 -6.84 10.84 -14.99
C TYR A 9 -7.80 9.65 -14.87
N TRP A 10 -9.03 9.90 -14.45
CA TRP A 10 -10.04 8.85 -14.28
C TRP A 10 -10.44 8.22 -15.62
N LEU A 11 -10.62 9.04 -16.67
CA LEU A 11 -10.91 8.55 -18.01
C LEU A 11 -9.82 7.61 -18.50
N LEU A 12 -8.55 8.03 -18.42
CA LEU A 12 -7.42 7.22 -18.85
C LEU A 12 -7.26 5.95 -17.99
N LEU A 13 -7.51 6.02 -16.68
CA LEU A 13 -7.52 4.85 -15.82
C LEU A 13 -8.57 3.83 -16.29
N CYS A 14 -9.79 4.28 -16.59
CA CYS A 14 -10.86 3.42 -17.09
C CYS A 14 -10.54 2.83 -18.48
N LEU A 15 -9.88 3.58 -19.34
CA LEU A 15 -9.50 3.13 -20.69
C LEU A 15 -8.31 2.14 -20.67
N ILE A 16 -7.33 2.36 -19.77
CA ILE A 16 -6.10 1.57 -19.73
C ILE A 16 -6.32 0.26 -18.94
N THR A 17 -7.13 0.26 -17.89
CA THR A 17 -7.27 -0.91 -17.01
C THR A 17 -7.82 -2.15 -17.71
N PRO A 18 -8.88 -2.12 -18.54
CA PRO A 18 -9.39 -3.33 -19.19
C PRO A 18 -8.39 -3.98 -20.16
N PRO A 19 -7.73 -3.27 -21.11
CA PRO A 19 -6.75 -3.91 -21.97
C PRO A 19 -5.51 -4.39 -21.21
N MET A 20 -5.05 -3.67 -20.19
CA MET A 20 -3.98 -4.15 -19.32
C MET A 20 -4.38 -5.45 -18.63
N PHE A 21 -5.62 -5.56 -18.15
CA PHE A 21 -6.11 -6.80 -17.53
C PHE A 21 -6.04 -8.00 -18.49
N LEU A 22 -6.35 -7.83 -19.77
CA LEU A 22 -6.22 -8.91 -20.75
C LEU A 22 -4.79 -9.45 -20.86
N LEU A 23 -3.78 -8.59 -20.63
CA LEU A 23 -2.37 -8.99 -20.62
C LEU A 23 -1.97 -9.76 -19.35
N PHE A 24 -2.72 -9.65 -18.25
CA PHE A 24 -2.47 -10.45 -17.04
C PHE A 24 -2.66 -11.95 -17.29
N ILE A 25 -3.60 -12.32 -18.19
CA ILE A 25 -3.93 -13.72 -18.46
C ILE A 25 -2.69 -14.46 -19.03
N PRO A 26 -2.13 -14.06 -20.19
CA PRO A 26 -0.92 -14.71 -20.70
C PRO A 26 0.29 -14.50 -19.77
N ALA A 27 0.40 -13.36 -19.09
CA ALA A 27 1.47 -13.12 -18.13
C ALA A 27 1.42 -14.11 -16.95
N SER A 28 0.24 -14.57 -16.53
CA SER A 28 0.09 -15.52 -15.42
C SER A 28 0.69 -16.91 -15.70
N LEU A 29 0.98 -17.23 -16.96
CA LEU A 29 1.67 -18.47 -17.37
C LEU A 29 3.18 -18.44 -17.02
N PHE A 30 3.74 -17.26 -16.73
CA PHE A 30 5.14 -17.11 -16.38
C PHE A 30 5.33 -16.89 -14.88
N HIS A 31 6.50 -17.27 -14.35
CA HIS A 31 6.83 -17.09 -12.94
C HIS A 31 6.69 -15.60 -12.53
N ASN A 32 5.80 -15.33 -11.59
CA ASN A 32 5.45 -13.98 -11.12
C ASN A 32 5.04 -12.98 -12.23
N GLY A 33 4.69 -13.47 -13.42
CA GLY A 33 4.37 -12.63 -14.59
C GLY A 33 3.17 -11.72 -14.35
N ALA A 34 2.08 -12.23 -13.75
CA ALA A 34 0.94 -11.40 -13.40
C ALA A 34 1.31 -10.32 -12.37
N GLY A 35 2.18 -10.63 -11.40
CA GLY A 35 2.70 -9.65 -10.44
C GLY A 35 3.50 -8.54 -11.12
N LYS A 36 4.39 -8.90 -12.06
CA LYS A 36 5.14 -7.94 -12.87
C LYS A 36 4.22 -7.05 -13.72
N MET A 37 3.16 -7.63 -14.28
CA MET A 37 2.16 -6.88 -15.05
C MET A 37 1.37 -5.92 -14.15
N GLY A 38 0.99 -6.35 -12.94
CA GLY A 38 0.37 -5.49 -11.92
C GLY A 38 1.27 -4.32 -11.52
N ARG A 39 2.58 -4.56 -11.41
CA ARG A 39 3.58 -3.52 -11.18
C ARG A 39 3.61 -2.51 -12.35
N ILE A 40 3.65 -2.98 -13.61
CA ILE A 40 3.63 -2.09 -14.78
C ILE A 40 2.37 -1.23 -14.77
N TRP A 41 1.20 -1.81 -14.50
CA TRP A 41 -0.05 -1.06 -14.35
C TRP A 41 0.04 0.00 -13.26
N ALA A 42 0.55 -0.33 -12.09
CA ALA A 42 0.71 0.60 -10.98
C ALA A 42 1.68 1.75 -11.33
N LEU A 43 2.82 1.44 -11.96
CA LEU A 43 3.81 2.43 -12.39
C LEU A 43 3.20 3.39 -13.44
N THR A 44 2.41 2.86 -14.38
CA THR A 44 1.68 3.70 -15.35
C THR A 44 0.77 4.70 -14.65
N LEU A 45 0.03 4.26 -13.62
CA LEU A 45 -0.86 5.14 -12.87
C LEU A 45 -0.08 6.17 -12.02
N VAL A 46 1.05 5.80 -11.43
CA VAL A 46 1.95 6.75 -10.73
C VAL A 46 2.50 7.78 -11.71
N TRP A 47 2.94 7.35 -12.88
CA TRP A 47 3.37 8.25 -13.95
C TRP A 47 2.27 9.24 -14.35
N MET A 48 1.04 8.77 -14.51
CA MET A 48 -0.13 9.62 -14.79
C MET A 48 -0.42 10.60 -13.64
N LEU A 49 -0.30 10.19 -12.38
CA LEU A 49 -0.44 11.09 -11.22
C LEU A 49 0.59 12.21 -11.28
N LYS A 50 1.83 11.89 -11.62
CA LYS A 50 2.91 12.85 -11.76
C LYS A 50 2.65 13.85 -12.90
N HIS A 51 2.34 13.36 -14.11
CA HIS A 51 2.31 14.21 -15.32
C HIS A 51 0.95 14.88 -15.57
N ILE A 52 -0.15 14.28 -15.13
CA ILE A 52 -1.50 14.83 -15.33
C ILE A 52 -1.91 15.68 -14.13
N ILE A 53 -1.77 15.12 -12.91
CA ILE A 53 -2.18 15.82 -11.69
C ILE A 53 -1.08 16.75 -11.19
N GLY A 54 0.19 16.39 -11.36
CA GLY A 54 1.33 17.08 -10.76
C GLY A 54 1.63 16.56 -9.34
N LEU A 55 1.23 15.32 -9.02
CA LEU A 55 1.49 14.68 -7.74
C LEU A 55 2.76 13.85 -7.82
N ASN A 56 3.84 14.40 -7.29
CA ASN A 56 5.16 13.76 -7.19
C ASN A 56 5.35 13.05 -5.85
N TYR A 57 6.49 12.41 -5.67
CA TYR A 57 6.90 11.87 -4.37
C TYR A 57 8.42 11.87 -4.23
N ARG A 58 8.88 11.87 -2.96
CA ARG A 58 10.27 11.65 -2.57
C ARG A 58 10.34 10.51 -1.56
N VAL A 59 11.46 9.77 -1.57
CA VAL A 59 11.71 8.66 -0.67
C VAL A 59 12.93 8.95 0.18
N ILE A 60 12.78 8.86 1.48
CA ILE A 60 13.84 8.99 2.50
C ILE A 60 14.09 7.59 3.08
N GLY A 61 15.35 7.20 3.26
CA GLY A 61 15.71 5.90 3.82
C GLY A 61 15.59 4.75 2.83
N ARG A 62 15.80 4.98 1.53
CA ARG A 62 15.76 3.92 0.51
C ARG A 62 16.79 2.81 0.78
N ASP A 63 17.92 3.16 1.39
CA ASP A 63 18.99 2.21 1.76
C ASP A 63 18.59 1.26 2.90
N ASN A 64 17.50 1.55 3.59
CA ASN A 64 16.92 0.67 4.61
C ASN A 64 16.13 -0.51 4.02
N ILE A 65 15.95 -0.57 2.69
CA ILE A 65 15.28 -1.70 2.04
C ILE A 65 16.23 -2.90 2.08
N PRO A 66 15.92 -3.99 2.84
CA PRO A 66 16.81 -5.14 2.94
C PRO A 66 16.88 -5.91 1.61
N ALA A 67 17.96 -6.67 1.43
CA ALA A 67 18.14 -7.49 0.23
C ALA A 67 17.18 -8.69 0.18
N ASN A 68 16.81 -9.23 1.34
CA ASN A 68 15.91 -10.37 1.46
C ASN A 68 14.44 -9.93 1.56
N PRO A 69 13.48 -10.77 1.11
CA PRO A 69 12.07 -10.50 1.26
C PRO A 69 11.68 -10.19 2.71
N ALA A 70 10.86 -9.15 2.87
CA ALA A 70 10.45 -8.62 4.16
C ALA A 70 8.93 -8.30 4.18
N ILE A 71 8.39 -8.01 5.35
CA ILE A 71 7.03 -7.54 5.54
C ILE A 71 7.04 -6.02 5.60
N ILE A 72 6.48 -5.39 4.58
CA ILE A 72 6.31 -3.93 4.51
C ILE A 72 5.10 -3.56 5.37
N CYS A 73 5.34 -2.88 6.50
CA CYS A 73 4.29 -2.34 7.36
C CYS A 73 4.12 -0.85 7.08
N SER A 74 3.12 -0.50 6.28
CA SER A 74 2.93 0.89 5.84
C SER A 74 1.75 1.58 6.51
N LYS A 75 1.90 2.87 6.80
CA LYS A 75 0.76 3.76 7.05
C LYS A 75 -0.22 3.68 5.90
N HIS A 76 -1.53 3.78 6.17
CA HIS A 76 -2.58 3.70 5.16
C HIS A 76 -3.48 4.92 5.19
N GLN A 77 -3.36 5.81 4.20
CA GLN A 77 -4.13 7.06 4.13
C GLN A 77 -4.92 7.20 2.82
N SER A 78 -4.43 6.61 1.72
CA SER A 78 -4.88 6.90 0.37
C SER A 78 -4.96 5.63 -0.51
N GLY A 79 -5.39 5.79 -1.75
CA GLY A 79 -5.15 4.81 -2.82
C GLY A 79 -3.74 4.95 -3.42
N TRP A 80 -3.08 6.06 -3.20
CA TRP A 80 -1.77 6.38 -3.77
C TRP A 80 -0.70 5.36 -3.37
N GLU A 81 -0.58 5.04 -2.10
CA GLU A 81 0.45 4.11 -1.60
C GLU A 81 0.28 2.69 -2.15
N THR A 82 -0.94 2.29 -2.50
CA THR A 82 -1.15 0.97 -3.12
C THR A 82 -0.60 0.89 -4.56
N LEU A 83 -0.32 2.03 -5.17
CA LEU A 83 0.34 2.15 -6.47
C LEU A 83 1.84 2.40 -6.30
N ALA A 84 2.20 3.42 -5.53
CA ALA A 84 3.59 3.89 -5.42
C ALA A 84 4.52 2.89 -4.72
N LEU A 85 4.05 2.11 -3.74
CA LEU A 85 4.87 1.09 -3.12
C LEU A 85 5.32 -0.01 -4.11
N GLN A 86 4.56 -0.24 -5.20
CA GLN A 86 4.99 -1.14 -6.29
C GLN A 86 6.20 -0.61 -7.06
N GLU A 87 6.41 0.70 -7.06
CA GLU A 87 7.59 1.32 -7.67
C GLU A 87 8.77 1.37 -6.70
N ILE A 88 8.50 1.65 -5.43
CA ILE A 88 9.50 1.91 -4.39
C ILE A 88 10.18 0.62 -3.93
N PHE A 89 9.41 -0.46 -3.73
CA PHE A 89 9.89 -1.74 -3.21
C PHE A 89 10.05 -2.81 -4.31
N PRO A 90 10.78 -3.91 -4.04
CA PRO A 90 10.76 -5.10 -4.87
C PRO A 90 9.35 -5.65 -5.05
N LEU A 91 9.18 -6.61 -5.97
CA LEU A 91 7.88 -7.21 -6.24
C LEU A 91 7.25 -7.79 -4.96
N HIS A 92 6.08 -7.29 -4.62
CA HIS A 92 5.37 -7.65 -3.41
C HIS A 92 3.87 -7.83 -3.66
N VAL A 93 3.21 -8.50 -2.72
CA VAL A 93 1.76 -8.70 -2.71
C VAL A 93 1.12 -7.91 -1.57
N TYR A 94 -0.14 -7.54 -1.76
CA TYR A 94 -0.91 -6.84 -0.73
C TYR A 94 -1.81 -7.77 0.08
N VAL A 95 -1.96 -7.46 1.37
CA VAL A 95 -3.06 -8.00 2.19
C VAL A 95 -4.29 -7.11 1.96
N ALA A 96 -5.30 -7.68 1.33
CA ALA A 96 -6.50 -6.98 0.89
C ALA A 96 -7.78 -7.55 1.50
N LYS A 97 -8.84 -6.76 1.53
CA LYS A 97 -10.16 -7.18 1.97
C LYS A 97 -10.77 -8.16 0.96
N LYS A 98 -11.33 -9.29 1.41
CA LYS A 98 -11.90 -10.37 0.58
C LYS A 98 -12.92 -9.86 -0.44
N GLU A 99 -13.72 -8.86 -0.09
CA GLU A 99 -14.74 -8.29 -0.96
C GLU A 99 -14.17 -7.61 -2.20
N LEU A 100 -12.94 -7.09 -2.13
CA LEU A 100 -12.29 -6.47 -3.29
C LEU A 100 -12.03 -7.45 -4.42
N PHE A 101 -11.91 -8.75 -4.11
CA PHE A 101 -11.71 -9.80 -5.11
C PHE A 101 -12.95 -10.08 -5.96
N LYS A 102 -14.13 -9.53 -5.57
CA LYS A 102 -15.38 -9.64 -6.33
C LYS A 102 -15.52 -8.55 -7.40
N LEU A 103 -14.70 -7.48 -7.33
CA LEU A 103 -14.77 -6.39 -8.29
C LEU A 103 -14.26 -6.85 -9.67
N PRO A 104 -15.00 -6.59 -10.75
CA PRO A 104 -14.55 -6.91 -12.10
C PRO A 104 -13.20 -6.27 -12.41
N PHE A 105 -12.38 -6.93 -13.21
CA PHE A 105 -11.02 -6.55 -13.60
C PHE A 105 -10.07 -6.37 -12.42
N PHE A 106 -10.32 -5.44 -11.52
CA PHE A 106 -9.47 -5.16 -10.36
C PHE A 106 -9.36 -6.36 -9.41
N GLY A 107 -10.49 -6.95 -9.02
CA GLY A 107 -10.49 -8.11 -8.13
C GLY A 107 -9.91 -9.37 -8.78
N TRP A 108 -10.12 -9.53 -10.09
CA TRP A 108 -9.49 -10.61 -10.86
C TRP A 108 -7.97 -10.40 -10.95
N GLY A 109 -7.54 -9.14 -11.16
CA GLY A 109 -6.12 -8.77 -11.10
C GLY A 109 -5.50 -9.10 -9.74
N LEU A 110 -6.17 -8.79 -8.62
CA LEU A 110 -5.71 -9.16 -7.27
C LEU A 110 -5.52 -10.68 -7.10
N LYS A 111 -6.41 -11.50 -7.68
CA LYS A 111 -6.25 -12.97 -7.67
C LYS A 111 -5.01 -13.41 -8.46
N LEU A 112 -4.86 -12.91 -9.68
CA LEU A 112 -3.75 -13.25 -10.56
C LEU A 112 -2.39 -12.78 -10.00
N THR A 113 -2.36 -11.63 -9.33
CA THR A 113 -1.16 -11.12 -8.65
C THR A 113 -0.90 -11.78 -7.30
N LYS A 114 -1.64 -12.82 -6.95
CA LYS A 114 -1.48 -13.57 -5.70
C LYS A 114 -1.68 -12.74 -4.44
N ALA A 115 -2.47 -11.68 -4.46
CA ALA A 115 -2.80 -10.88 -3.28
C ALA A 115 -3.43 -11.76 -2.18
N ILE A 116 -3.17 -11.43 -0.92
CA ILE A 116 -3.69 -12.16 0.25
C ILE A 116 -5.06 -11.60 0.60
N GLY A 117 -6.11 -12.42 0.42
CA GLY A 117 -7.49 -12.03 0.73
C GLY A 117 -7.90 -12.44 2.13
N ILE A 118 -8.32 -11.47 2.97
CA ILE A 118 -8.77 -11.75 4.35
C ILE A 118 -10.20 -11.30 4.58
N ASP A 119 -10.96 -12.12 5.30
CA ASP A 119 -12.29 -11.76 5.80
C ASP A 119 -12.15 -11.04 7.15
N ARG A 120 -12.36 -9.72 7.13
CA ARG A 120 -12.19 -8.89 8.32
C ARG A 120 -13.37 -8.93 9.29
N SER A 121 -14.46 -9.59 8.93
CA SER A 121 -15.63 -9.75 9.80
C SER A 121 -15.40 -10.78 10.91
N ASN A 122 -14.52 -11.76 10.66
CA ASN A 122 -14.14 -12.79 11.62
C ASN A 122 -12.62 -12.75 11.86
N THR A 123 -12.22 -12.31 13.04
CA THR A 123 -10.79 -12.12 13.39
C THR A 123 -10.00 -13.44 13.40
N ALA A 124 -10.58 -14.55 13.85
CA ALA A 124 -9.91 -15.84 13.87
C ALA A 124 -9.66 -16.34 12.44
N GLN A 125 -10.69 -16.31 11.60
CA GLN A 125 -10.61 -16.69 10.20
C GLN A 125 -9.66 -15.78 9.42
N ALA A 126 -9.69 -14.46 9.66
CA ALA A 126 -8.76 -13.52 9.04
C ALA A 126 -7.30 -13.84 9.38
N ASN A 127 -7.01 -14.19 10.63
CA ASN A 127 -5.66 -14.60 11.06
C ASN A 127 -5.22 -15.91 10.39
N GLN A 128 -6.11 -16.91 10.33
CA GLN A 128 -5.81 -18.17 9.65
C GLN A 128 -5.51 -17.95 8.17
N GLN A 129 -6.40 -17.24 7.44
CA GLN A 129 -6.22 -16.90 6.03
C GLN A 129 -4.92 -16.13 5.78
N LEU A 130 -4.58 -15.20 6.69
CA LEU A 130 -3.36 -14.42 6.60
C LEU A 130 -2.11 -15.29 6.72
N MET A 131 -2.09 -16.24 7.67
CA MET A 131 -0.95 -17.15 7.87
C MET A 131 -0.81 -18.15 6.73
N GLU A 132 -1.89 -18.82 6.32
CA GLU A 132 -1.87 -19.82 5.25
C GLU A 132 -1.42 -19.21 3.90
N GLN A 133 -2.08 -18.12 3.48
CA GLN A 133 -1.75 -17.46 2.23
C GLN A 133 -0.38 -16.75 2.30
N GLY A 134 -0.04 -16.15 3.45
CA GLY A 134 1.24 -15.48 3.67
C GLY A 134 2.42 -16.43 3.54
N LEU A 135 2.32 -17.63 4.14
CA LEU A 135 3.34 -18.67 4.02
C LEU A 135 3.57 -19.08 2.55
N ALA A 136 2.49 -19.24 1.79
CA ALA A 136 2.61 -19.54 0.36
C ALA A 136 3.35 -18.42 -0.40
N ARG A 137 3.15 -17.13 -0.03
CA ARG A 137 3.86 -15.99 -0.64
C ARG A 137 5.32 -15.92 -0.22
N LYS A 138 5.63 -16.21 1.05
CA LYS A 138 7.03 -16.40 1.51
C LYS A 138 7.75 -17.46 0.66
N ASN A 139 7.11 -18.62 0.47
CA ASN A 139 7.68 -19.73 -0.33
C ASN A 139 7.85 -19.37 -1.81
N ASP A 140 7.00 -18.48 -2.34
CA ASP A 140 7.16 -17.88 -3.68
C ASP A 140 8.30 -16.83 -3.75
N GLY A 141 8.98 -16.52 -2.64
CA GLY A 141 10.02 -15.50 -2.56
C GLY A 141 9.49 -14.06 -2.66
N LEU A 142 8.20 -13.85 -2.39
CA LEU A 142 7.55 -12.55 -2.51
C LEU A 142 7.58 -11.77 -1.20
N TRP A 143 7.75 -10.47 -1.31
CA TRP A 143 7.51 -9.53 -0.22
C TRP A 143 6.01 -9.40 0.06
N ILE A 144 5.65 -9.05 1.30
CA ILE A 144 4.26 -8.89 1.69
C ILE A 144 4.05 -7.48 2.25
N THR A 145 3.14 -6.73 1.64
CA THR A 145 2.74 -5.41 2.16
C THR A 145 1.46 -5.55 2.97
N ILE A 146 1.52 -5.08 4.20
CA ILE A 146 0.37 -4.99 5.09
C ILE A 146 0.18 -3.55 5.58
N PHE A 147 -1.08 -3.15 5.68
CA PHE A 147 -1.50 -1.92 6.32
C PHE A 147 -2.03 -2.28 7.71
N PRO A 148 -1.23 -2.11 8.79
CA PRO A 148 -1.60 -2.64 10.11
C PRO A 148 -2.86 -2.00 10.69
N GLU A 149 -3.20 -0.79 10.26
CA GLU A 149 -4.44 -0.11 10.67
C GLU A 149 -5.72 -0.79 10.10
N GLY A 150 -5.57 -1.60 9.05
CA GLY A 150 -6.66 -2.35 8.41
C GLY A 150 -7.67 -1.50 7.65
N THR A 151 -7.53 -0.19 7.66
CA THR A 151 -8.35 0.78 6.89
C THR A 151 -7.55 2.05 6.66
N ARG A 152 -7.98 2.88 5.70
CA ARG A 152 -7.36 4.19 5.47
C ARG A 152 -7.72 5.14 6.60
N ILE A 153 -6.72 5.70 7.25
CA ILE A 153 -6.85 6.68 8.35
C ILE A 153 -6.56 8.08 7.81
N PRO A 154 -7.41 9.08 8.08
CA PRO A 154 -7.18 10.45 7.64
C PRO A 154 -5.86 11.02 8.15
N PRO A 155 -5.22 11.95 7.42
CA PRO A 155 -4.05 12.68 7.90
C PRO A 155 -4.26 13.28 9.30
N GLY A 156 -3.21 13.26 10.12
CA GLY A 156 -3.26 13.75 11.51
C GLY A 156 -3.96 12.84 12.51
N GLN A 157 -4.51 11.71 12.07
CA GLN A 157 -5.14 10.72 12.94
C GLN A 157 -4.32 9.43 13.05
N LYS A 158 -4.44 8.78 14.20
CA LYS A 158 -3.84 7.49 14.49
C LYS A 158 -4.91 6.39 14.50
N GLY A 159 -4.69 5.31 13.76
CA GLY A 159 -5.52 4.11 13.79
C GLY A 159 -5.01 3.07 14.79
N ARG A 160 -5.79 2.02 14.99
CA ARG A 160 -5.38 0.86 15.80
C ARG A 160 -4.49 -0.06 14.96
N TYR A 161 -3.29 -0.32 15.38
CA TYR A 161 -2.37 -1.27 14.75
C TYR A 161 -2.69 -2.71 15.15
N ARG A 162 -2.91 -3.56 14.15
CA ARG A 162 -3.23 -4.99 14.32
C ARG A 162 -1.97 -5.83 14.24
N LEU A 163 -1.91 -6.90 15.02
CA LEU A 163 -0.71 -7.75 15.16
C LEU A 163 -0.42 -8.67 13.95
N GLY A 164 -1.28 -8.69 12.91
CA GLY A 164 -1.16 -9.62 11.79
C GLY A 164 0.21 -9.57 11.10
N GLY A 165 0.75 -8.37 10.86
CA GLY A 165 2.08 -8.20 10.26
C GLY A 165 3.20 -8.75 11.13
N ALA A 166 3.17 -8.45 12.43
CA ALA A 166 4.18 -8.94 13.37
C ALA A 166 4.11 -10.45 13.60
N ARG A 167 2.91 -11.04 13.59
CA ARG A 167 2.75 -12.49 13.64
C ARG A 167 3.34 -13.18 12.41
N MET A 168 3.09 -12.62 11.21
CA MET A 168 3.74 -13.11 9.99
C MET A 168 5.26 -12.98 10.07
N ALA A 169 5.77 -11.83 10.54
CA ALA A 169 7.20 -11.58 10.69
C ALA A 169 7.85 -12.68 11.54
N LYS A 170 7.30 -12.94 12.72
CA LYS A 170 7.80 -13.97 13.65
C LYS A 170 7.69 -15.38 13.07
N MET A 171 6.52 -15.74 12.52
CA MET A 171 6.26 -17.09 12.00
C MET A 171 7.05 -17.40 10.72
N PHE A 172 7.25 -16.40 9.88
CA PHE A 172 7.91 -16.59 8.57
C PHE A 172 9.40 -16.22 8.59
N GLU A 173 9.93 -15.79 9.74
CA GLU A 173 11.31 -15.31 9.85
C GLU A 173 11.63 -14.21 8.83
N MET A 174 10.68 -13.27 8.68
CA MET A 174 10.79 -12.12 7.79
C MET A 174 10.84 -10.83 8.59
N ASP A 175 11.83 -10.00 8.35
CA ASP A 175 11.93 -8.70 9.02
C ASP A 175 10.77 -7.78 8.64
N MET A 176 10.43 -6.83 9.53
CA MET A 176 9.39 -5.84 9.27
C MET A 176 10.04 -4.51 8.85
N VAL A 177 9.62 -3.96 7.72
CA VAL A 177 10.05 -2.64 7.25
C VAL A 177 8.94 -1.62 7.51
N PRO A 178 9.09 -0.72 8.49
CA PRO A 178 8.10 0.30 8.77
C PRO A 178 8.16 1.43 7.73
N VAL A 179 6.99 1.87 7.24
CA VAL A 179 6.88 2.93 6.23
C VAL A 179 5.86 3.97 6.66
N ALA A 180 6.31 5.21 6.78
CA ALA A 180 5.47 6.38 6.99
C ALA A 180 5.29 7.16 5.69
N LEU A 181 4.13 7.80 5.51
CA LEU A 181 3.84 8.59 4.32
C LEU A 181 2.66 9.56 4.58
N ASN A 182 2.61 10.66 3.82
CA ASN A 182 1.56 11.68 3.96
C ASN A 182 0.64 11.76 2.72
N SER A 183 0.44 10.67 2.02
CA SER A 183 -0.33 10.61 0.77
C SER A 183 -1.78 11.07 0.89
N GLY A 184 -2.41 10.86 2.05
CA GLY A 184 -3.77 11.30 2.31
C GLY A 184 -3.98 12.81 2.28
N GLU A 185 -2.90 13.59 2.43
CA GLU A 185 -2.93 15.04 2.32
C GLU A 185 -3.10 15.53 0.88
N PHE A 186 -2.81 14.67 -0.10
CA PHE A 186 -2.90 14.98 -1.53
C PHE A 186 -3.99 14.17 -2.24
N TRP A 187 -4.29 12.97 -1.75
CA TRP A 187 -5.38 12.14 -2.24
C TRP A 187 -6.14 11.50 -1.07
N PRO A 188 -7.12 12.23 -0.48
CA PRO A 188 -7.87 11.73 0.67
C PRO A 188 -8.63 10.43 0.38
N ARG A 189 -8.91 9.68 1.43
CA ARG A 189 -9.76 8.48 1.36
C ARG A 189 -11.10 8.80 0.68
N ASN A 190 -11.49 7.98 -0.28
CA ASN A 190 -12.75 8.07 -1.04
C ASN A 190 -12.94 9.39 -1.82
N SER A 191 -11.87 10.18 -2.00
CA SER A 191 -11.95 11.38 -2.80
C SER A 191 -11.81 11.08 -4.29
N PHE A 192 -12.66 11.70 -5.10
CA PHE A 192 -12.48 11.78 -6.55
C PHE A 192 -11.25 12.64 -6.89
N MET A 193 -11.09 13.74 -6.13
CA MET A 193 -10.03 14.72 -6.37
C MET A 193 -8.68 14.26 -5.84
N LYS A 194 -7.68 14.52 -6.65
CA LYS A 194 -6.25 14.40 -6.32
C LYS A 194 -5.64 15.78 -6.54
N TYR A 195 -4.70 16.15 -5.69
CA TYR A 195 -4.10 17.47 -5.68
C TYR A 195 -2.62 17.40 -6.05
N PRO A 196 -2.09 18.41 -6.74
CA PRO A 196 -0.66 18.48 -7.03
C PRO A 196 0.14 18.69 -5.75
N GLY A 197 1.39 18.26 -5.78
CA GLY A 197 2.33 18.38 -4.66
C GLY A 197 3.32 17.24 -4.60
N GLU A 198 3.93 17.04 -3.45
CA GLU A 198 4.94 16.00 -3.22
C GLU A 198 4.63 15.17 -1.98
N VAL A 199 4.34 13.88 -2.20
CA VAL A 199 4.21 12.91 -1.11
C VAL A 199 5.61 12.57 -0.58
N THR A 200 5.78 12.67 0.73
CA THR A 200 6.99 12.17 1.40
C THR A 200 6.74 10.74 1.88
N VAL A 201 7.63 9.83 1.48
CA VAL A 201 7.68 8.46 1.97
C VAL A 201 8.96 8.29 2.78
N VAL A 202 8.83 7.83 4.02
CA VAL A 202 9.99 7.55 4.90
C VAL A 202 10.01 6.05 5.17
N ILE A 203 11.16 5.41 4.89
CA ILE A 203 11.39 3.98 5.11
C ILE A 203 12.32 3.87 6.31
N GLY A 204 11.88 3.17 7.35
CA GLY A 204 12.67 2.92 8.55
C GLY A 204 13.58 1.70 8.42
N GLU A 205 14.51 1.59 9.34
CA GLU A 205 15.35 0.40 9.47
C GLU A 205 14.48 -0.85 9.73
N PRO A 206 14.85 -2.00 9.16
CA PRO A 206 14.14 -3.24 9.38
C PRO A 206 14.12 -3.65 10.85
N ILE A 207 12.94 -3.91 11.38
CA ILE A 207 12.75 -4.49 12.71
C ILE A 207 12.94 -6.00 12.57
N LYS A 208 13.96 -6.53 13.22
CA LYS A 208 14.30 -7.95 13.14
C LYS A 208 13.19 -8.82 13.73
N HIS A 209 12.80 -9.87 13.01
CA HIS A 209 11.72 -10.78 13.38
C HIS A 209 11.95 -11.53 14.71
N ASP A 210 13.23 -11.75 15.07
CA ASP A 210 13.66 -12.43 16.28
C ASP A 210 13.90 -11.51 17.49
N SER A 211 13.76 -10.19 17.31
CA SER A 211 14.09 -9.17 18.32
C SER A 211 12.98 -8.90 19.33
N GLY A 212 11.97 -9.75 19.43
CA GLY A 212 10.87 -9.64 20.40
C GLY A 212 9.65 -10.48 20.04
N GLU A 213 8.63 -10.41 20.86
CA GLU A 213 7.33 -11.02 20.58
C GLU A 213 6.47 -10.15 19.64
N PRO A 214 5.46 -10.71 18.95
CA PRO A 214 4.68 -9.97 17.96
C PRO A 214 4.07 -8.66 18.49
N GLY A 215 3.71 -8.60 19.77
CA GLY A 215 3.23 -7.37 20.41
C GLY A 215 4.29 -6.28 20.46
N GLU A 216 5.51 -6.64 20.85
CA GLU A 216 6.67 -5.72 20.94
C GLU A 216 7.14 -5.25 19.56
N LEU A 217 7.20 -6.18 18.59
CA LEU A 217 7.55 -5.84 17.20
C LEU A 217 6.58 -4.81 16.62
N MET A 218 5.26 -5.04 16.82
CA MET A 218 4.25 -4.10 16.32
C MET A 218 4.28 -2.78 17.07
N ALA A 219 4.50 -2.77 18.38
CA ALA A 219 4.60 -1.55 19.18
C ALA A 219 5.77 -0.67 18.71
N ARG A 220 6.93 -1.25 18.41
CA ARG A 220 8.09 -0.54 17.84
C ARG A 220 7.78 0.00 16.44
N CYS A 221 7.15 -0.81 15.59
CA CYS A 221 6.73 -0.40 14.25
C CYS A 221 5.74 0.78 14.30
N GLU A 222 4.73 0.69 15.15
CA GLU A 222 3.74 1.74 15.39
C GLU A 222 4.39 3.03 15.90
N ALA A 223 5.21 2.92 16.95
CA ALA A 223 5.88 4.07 17.54
C ALA A 223 6.76 4.81 16.52
N TRP A 224 7.50 4.05 15.70
CA TRP A 224 8.33 4.62 14.66
C TRP A 224 7.49 5.33 13.57
N ILE A 225 6.46 4.65 13.03
CA ILE A 225 5.59 5.21 11.99
C ILE A 225 4.91 6.50 12.49
N GLU A 226 4.31 6.46 13.68
CA GLU A 226 3.58 7.62 14.22
C GLU A 226 4.52 8.78 14.58
N ASN A 227 5.76 8.50 14.97
CA ASN A 227 6.77 9.53 15.17
C ASN A 227 7.17 10.20 13.84
N GLN A 228 7.39 9.42 12.77
CA GLN A 228 7.67 9.97 11.44
C GLN A 228 6.47 10.76 10.88
N GLN A 229 5.23 10.30 11.14
CA GLN A 229 4.03 11.03 10.73
C GLN A 229 4.01 12.47 11.25
N LYS A 230 4.45 12.71 12.50
CA LYS A 230 4.53 14.06 13.09
C LYS A 230 5.50 14.98 12.34
N GLN A 231 6.53 14.41 11.70
CA GLN A 231 7.57 15.17 11.01
C GLN A 231 7.20 15.50 9.55
N ILE A 232 6.42 14.62 8.89
CA ILE A 232 6.13 14.75 7.47
C ILE A 232 4.70 15.25 7.16
N SER A 233 3.82 15.30 8.17
CA SER A 233 2.45 15.76 8.00
C SER A 233 2.34 17.29 8.02
N GLY A 234 1.24 17.80 7.46
CA GLY A 234 0.92 19.23 7.53
C GLY A 234 1.36 20.04 6.32
N VAL A 235 1.76 19.41 5.23
CA VAL A 235 2.29 20.09 4.03
C VAL A 235 1.30 20.10 2.85
N GLY A 236 0.32 19.20 2.84
CA GLY A 236 -0.62 19.06 1.74
C GLY A 236 -1.93 19.83 1.92
N PRO A 237 -2.74 19.95 0.85
CA PRO A 237 -3.97 20.75 0.89
C PRO A 237 -5.13 20.09 1.67
N CYS A 238 -5.05 18.79 1.99
CA CYS A 238 -6.13 18.02 2.60
C CYS A 238 -5.80 17.60 4.04
N ILE A 239 -5.48 18.58 4.89
CA ILE A 239 -5.20 18.35 6.31
C ILE A 239 -6.52 18.42 7.10
N ALA A 240 -6.70 17.54 8.08
CA ALA A 240 -7.84 17.61 8.99
C ALA A 240 -7.88 18.96 9.73
N GLY A 241 -8.91 19.78 9.46
CA GLY A 241 -9.05 21.14 10.02
C GLY A 241 -8.61 22.29 9.11
N GLY A 242 -8.02 22.03 7.94
CA GLY A 242 -7.69 23.06 6.96
C GLY A 242 -8.91 23.57 6.20
N ALA A 243 -8.93 24.87 5.87
CA ALA A 243 -10.04 25.60 5.25
C ALA A 243 -10.53 25.07 3.88
N HIS A 244 -9.91 24.06 3.31
CA HIS A 244 -10.29 23.46 2.03
C HIS A 244 -11.15 22.17 2.14
N ALA A 245 -11.53 21.76 3.35
CA ALA A 245 -12.49 20.65 3.55
C ALA A 245 -13.97 21.07 3.37
N LYS A 246 -14.23 22.35 3.10
CA LYS A 246 -15.57 22.89 2.83
C LYS A 246 -15.54 23.56 1.46
N GLY A 247 -16.05 22.88 0.45
CA GLY A 247 -16.34 23.46 -0.86
C GLY A 247 -15.60 22.79 -2.01
N VAL A 248 -16.15 21.78 -2.54
CA VAL A 248 -16.68 21.59 -3.91
C VAL A 248 -17.53 20.33 -3.89
#